data_93fdfd7070752530ba60734211589c28
#
_entry.id   93fdfd7070752530ba60734211589c28
#
_cell.length_a   1.000
_cell.length_b   1.000
_cell.length_c   1.000
_cell.angle_alpha   90.00
_cell.angle_beta   90.00
_cell.angle_gamma   90.00
#
_symmetry.space_group_name_H-M   'P 1'
#
loop_
_entity.id
_entity.type
_entity.pdbx_description
1 polymer ?
#
loop_
_entity_poly.entity_id
_entity_poly.type
_entity_poly.pdbx_seq_one_letter_code
_entity_poly.pdbx_strand_id
1 'polypeptide(L)'
;MGSLLRNKMALSQPVTTMILLVIPVMLTGGVVMYAYQIIGSQVELELLSISNQYIWVYENGASFAAIKIDNVGGKDVLIDKLQIRGVEVPWSTVYYYKTTLIVTDILNCPNASGNDWSRFEYTPGNTTEFIQANADLSLPSGYSLVIYVEQPDNIRLDDIGASVSISV
;
A
#
# COMPACT_ATOMS: atom_id res chain seq x y z
N MET A 1 -33.29 47.84 54.29
CA MET A 1 -31.98 47.32 53.88
C MET A 1 -32.12 45.85 53.40
N GLY A 2 -32.81 45.60 52.31
CA GLY A 2 -33.12 44.22 51.89
C GLY A 2 -33.18 43.97 50.38
N SER A 3 -32.69 44.89 49.55
CA SER A 3 -32.86 44.76 48.09
C SER A 3 -31.59 44.43 47.26
N LEU A 4 -30.41 44.45 47.88
CA LEU A 4 -29.16 44.23 47.16
C LEU A 4 -28.75 42.73 47.03
N LEU A 5 -29.28 41.87 47.87
CA LEU A 5 -28.97 40.44 47.80
C LEU A 5 -29.79 39.68 46.75
N ARG A 6 -30.92 40.25 46.34
CA ARG A 6 -31.82 39.64 45.33
C ARG A 6 -31.29 39.76 43.91
N ASN A 7 -30.41 40.73 43.62
CA ASN A 7 -29.83 40.95 42.32
C ASN A 7 -28.64 40.02 41.98
N LYS A 8 -27.97 39.47 42.98
CA LYS A 8 -26.83 38.55 42.73
C LYS A 8 -27.28 37.17 42.23
N MET A 9 -28.41 36.72 42.63
CA MET A 9 -28.98 35.42 42.14
C MET A 9 -29.59 35.55 40.75
N ALA A 10 -30.09 36.71 40.36
CA ALA A 10 -30.66 36.92 39.02
C ALA A 10 -29.62 37.03 37.92
N LEU A 11 -28.37 37.39 38.24
CA LEU A 11 -27.24 37.45 37.28
C LEU A 11 -26.50 36.12 37.14
N SER A 12 -26.60 35.19 38.10
CA SER A 12 -25.91 33.92 38.04
C SER A 12 -26.56 32.93 37.07
N GLN A 13 -27.87 32.96 36.91
CA GLN A 13 -28.60 32.08 36.00
C GLN A 13 -28.26 32.31 34.52
N PRO A 14 -28.30 33.55 33.97
CA PRO A 14 -27.90 33.74 32.56
C PRO A 14 -26.43 33.47 32.31
N VAL A 15 -25.55 33.70 33.28
CA VAL A 15 -24.10 33.38 33.14
C VAL A 15 -23.86 31.87 33.09
N THR A 16 -24.54 31.12 33.95
CA THR A 16 -24.45 29.65 33.98
C THR A 16 -24.99 29.04 32.71
N THR A 17 -26.09 29.53 32.16
CA THR A 17 -26.63 29.06 30.88
C THR A 17 -25.74 29.40 29.71
N MET A 18 -25.10 30.58 29.69
CA MET A 18 -24.11 30.92 28.68
C MET A 18 -22.89 29.98 28.74
N ILE A 19 -22.37 29.69 29.90
CA ILE A 19 -21.22 28.78 30.07
C ILE A 19 -21.62 27.37 29.62
N LEU A 20 -22.78 26.85 30.00
CA LEU A 20 -23.29 25.54 29.60
C LEU A 20 -23.55 25.44 28.11
N LEU A 21 -23.75 26.53 27.40
CA LEU A 21 -23.93 26.56 25.96
C LEU A 21 -22.61 26.68 25.22
N VAL A 22 -21.69 27.49 25.71
CA VAL A 22 -20.38 27.77 25.05
C VAL A 22 -19.42 26.58 25.16
N ILE A 23 -19.34 25.95 26.35
CA ILE A 23 -18.41 24.84 26.57
C ILE A 23 -18.68 23.64 25.63
N PRO A 24 -19.92 23.12 25.47
CA PRO A 24 -20.18 22.04 24.54
C PRO A 24 -19.90 22.39 23.09
N VAL A 25 -20.19 23.62 22.68
CA VAL A 25 -19.90 24.09 21.31
C VAL A 25 -18.41 24.11 21.03
N MET A 26 -17.61 24.64 21.96
CA MET A 26 -16.14 24.64 21.85
C MET A 26 -15.56 23.23 21.86
N LEU A 27 -16.07 22.34 22.73
CA LEU A 27 -15.65 20.94 22.79
C LEU A 27 -15.96 20.21 21.48
N THR A 28 -17.18 20.38 20.96
CA THR A 28 -17.59 19.77 19.69
C THR A 28 -16.76 20.28 18.54
N GLY A 29 -16.51 21.59 18.47
CA GLY A 29 -15.63 22.21 17.46
C GLY A 29 -14.20 21.67 17.53
N GLY A 30 -13.64 21.52 18.74
CA GLY A 30 -12.31 20.93 18.94
C GLY A 30 -12.22 19.47 18.48
N VAL A 31 -13.24 18.66 18.82
CA VAL A 31 -13.29 17.24 18.38
C VAL A 31 -13.41 17.12 16.86
N VAL A 32 -14.25 17.92 16.24
CA VAL A 32 -14.41 17.93 14.78
C VAL A 32 -13.10 18.33 14.10
N MET A 33 -12.45 19.38 14.59
CA MET A 33 -11.17 19.86 14.03
C MET A 33 -10.06 18.81 14.19
N TYR A 34 -10.01 18.12 15.32
CA TYR A 34 -9.08 17.02 15.57
C TYR A 34 -9.35 15.81 14.63
N ALA A 35 -10.62 15.45 14.44
CA ALA A 35 -11.01 14.40 13.53
C ALA A 35 -10.61 14.72 12.07
N TYR A 36 -10.82 15.95 11.61
CA TYR A 36 -10.36 16.41 10.30
C TYR A 36 -8.84 16.33 10.14
N GLN A 37 -8.08 16.67 11.18
CA GLN A 37 -6.62 16.61 11.16
C GLN A 37 -6.11 15.17 11.06
N ILE A 38 -6.74 14.22 11.77
CA ILE A 38 -6.38 12.79 11.68
C ILE A 38 -6.71 12.24 10.29
N ILE A 39 -7.92 12.51 9.78
CA ILE A 39 -8.33 12.03 8.46
C ILE A 39 -7.41 12.62 7.38
N GLY A 40 -7.10 13.90 7.44
CA GLY A 40 -6.21 14.58 6.49
C GLY A 40 -4.80 13.98 6.48
N SER A 41 -4.23 13.66 7.64
CA SER A 41 -2.90 13.07 7.74
C SER A 41 -2.83 11.64 7.21
N GLN A 42 -3.90 10.87 7.32
CA GLN A 42 -3.98 9.50 6.77
C GLN A 42 -4.02 9.50 5.24
N VAL A 43 -4.65 10.49 4.63
CA VAL A 43 -4.75 10.62 3.16
C VAL A 43 -3.41 11.01 2.53
N GLU A 44 -2.47 11.58 3.30
CA GLU A 44 -1.16 12.01 2.81
C GLU A 44 -0.04 10.99 2.98
N LEU A 45 -0.31 9.82 3.58
CA LEU A 45 0.72 8.81 3.79
C LEU A 45 0.93 7.96 2.54
N GLU A 46 2.19 7.82 2.16
CA GLU A 46 2.65 6.79 1.24
C GLU A 46 2.88 5.51 2.05
N LEU A 47 2.11 4.47 1.79
CA LEU A 47 2.21 3.21 2.51
C LEU A 47 2.06 2.05 1.54
N LEU A 48 3.14 1.30 1.38
CA LEU A 48 3.16 0.07 0.59
C LEU A 48 3.13 -1.14 1.51
N SER A 49 2.31 -2.11 1.17
CA SER A 49 2.30 -3.43 1.79
C SER A 49 2.84 -4.44 0.79
N ILE A 50 3.93 -5.08 1.14
CA ILE A 50 4.58 -6.09 0.30
C ILE A 50 4.20 -7.46 0.80
N SER A 51 3.74 -8.32 -0.10
CA SER A 51 3.31 -9.68 0.20
C SER A 51 3.56 -10.62 -0.97
N ASN A 52 3.33 -11.93 -0.76
CA ASN A 52 3.44 -12.95 -1.79
C ASN A 52 4.77 -12.88 -2.58
N GLN A 53 5.87 -12.92 -1.85
CA GLN A 53 7.22 -12.93 -2.43
C GLN A 53 7.63 -14.36 -2.73
N TYR A 54 7.96 -14.65 -3.97
CA TYR A 54 8.42 -15.95 -4.42
C TYR A 54 9.64 -15.84 -5.30
N ILE A 55 10.52 -16.84 -5.21
CA ILE A 55 11.65 -17.02 -6.12
C ILE A 55 11.68 -18.49 -6.50
N TRP A 56 11.74 -18.75 -7.78
CA TRP A 56 11.85 -20.08 -8.36
C TRP A 56 13.12 -20.20 -9.18
N VAL A 57 13.78 -21.34 -9.06
CA VAL A 57 14.97 -21.70 -9.80
C VAL A 57 14.78 -23.08 -10.41
N TYR A 58 14.97 -23.21 -11.67
CA TYR A 58 14.85 -24.46 -12.41
C TYR A 58 16.21 -25.11 -12.67
N GLU A 59 16.23 -26.43 -12.86
CA GLU A 59 17.44 -27.19 -13.16
C GLU A 59 18.15 -26.74 -14.44
N ASN A 60 17.40 -26.19 -15.41
CA ASN A 60 17.96 -25.63 -16.65
C ASN A 60 18.61 -24.25 -16.46
N GLY A 61 18.66 -23.73 -15.24
CA GLY A 61 19.21 -22.41 -14.89
C GLY A 61 18.24 -21.25 -15.05
N ALA A 62 17.01 -21.48 -15.51
CA ALA A 62 15.98 -20.44 -15.53
C ALA A 62 15.59 -20.06 -14.10
N SER A 63 15.49 -18.77 -13.82
CA SER A 63 15.09 -18.24 -12.54
C SER A 63 14.01 -17.17 -12.71
N PHE A 64 13.09 -17.12 -11.75
CA PHE A 64 11.99 -16.15 -11.73
C PHE A 64 11.82 -15.64 -10.32
N ALA A 65 11.45 -14.37 -10.22
CA ALA A 65 10.99 -13.80 -8.95
C ALA A 65 9.60 -13.20 -9.14
N ALA A 66 8.77 -13.27 -8.11
CA ALA A 66 7.47 -12.61 -8.10
C ALA A 66 7.24 -11.90 -6.77
N ILE A 67 6.55 -10.78 -6.84
CA ILE A 67 6.20 -9.95 -5.69
C ILE A 67 4.85 -9.29 -5.91
N LYS A 68 4.06 -9.22 -4.86
CA LYS A 68 2.84 -8.43 -4.83
C LYS A 68 3.05 -7.21 -3.93
N ILE A 69 2.67 -6.05 -4.42
CA ILE A 69 2.74 -4.77 -3.74
C ILE A 69 1.36 -4.14 -3.73
N ASP A 70 0.84 -3.84 -2.56
CA ASP A 70 -0.42 -3.13 -2.38
C ASP A 70 -0.14 -1.70 -1.93
N ASN A 71 -0.67 -0.71 -2.61
CA ASN A 71 -0.68 0.65 -2.12
C ASN A 71 -1.88 0.86 -1.19
N VAL A 72 -1.62 0.75 0.11
CA VAL A 72 -2.62 0.97 1.18
C VAL A 72 -2.59 2.39 1.73
N GLY A 73 -1.73 3.24 1.16
CA GLY A 73 -1.64 4.66 1.46
C GLY A 73 -2.69 5.49 0.72
N GLY A 74 -2.76 6.76 1.05
CA GLY A 74 -3.68 7.72 0.43
C GLY A 74 -3.11 8.43 -0.81
N LYS A 75 -1.82 8.22 -1.12
CA LYS A 75 -1.15 8.83 -2.29
C LYS A 75 -0.74 7.79 -3.32
N ASP A 76 -0.64 8.25 -4.55
CA ASP A 76 -0.01 7.48 -5.61
C ASP A 76 1.50 7.39 -5.36
N VAL A 77 2.06 6.21 -5.54
CA VAL A 77 3.49 5.93 -5.35
C VAL A 77 4.13 5.62 -6.69
N LEU A 78 5.35 6.09 -6.88
CA LEU A 78 6.18 5.75 -8.01
C LEU A 78 7.27 4.78 -7.56
N ILE A 79 7.28 3.60 -8.15
CA ILE A 79 8.32 2.59 -7.94
C ILE A 79 9.42 2.86 -8.97
N ASP A 80 10.54 3.39 -8.52
CA ASP A 80 11.67 3.80 -9.34
C ASP A 80 12.70 2.69 -9.55
N LYS A 81 12.73 1.69 -8.67
CA LYS A 81 13.64 0.55 -8.78
C LYS A 81 13.08 -0.68 -8.08
N LEU A 82 13.50 -1.82 -8.56
CA LEU A 82 13.28 -3.13 -7.94
C LEU A 82 14.64 -3.79 -7.73
N GLN A 83 14.89 -4.26 -6.51
CA GLN A 83 16.13 -4.95 -6.18
C GLN A 83 15.84 -6.37 -5.70
N ILE A 84 16.58 -7.33 -6.21
CA ILE A 84 16.58 -8.72 -5.76
C ILE A 84 17.96 -9.02 -5.20
N ARG A 85 18.02 -9.40 -3.91
CA ARG A 85 19.28 -9.67 -3.20
C ARG A 85 20.26 -8.49 -3.30
N GLY A 86 19.73 -7.26 -3.28
CA GLY A 86 20.53 -6.02 -3.33
C GLY A 86 21.05 -5.65 -4.73
N VAL A 87 20.70 -6.39 -5.78
CA VAL A 87 21.03 -6.05 -7.18
C VAL A 87 19.79 -5.50 -7.86
N GLU A 88 19.94 -4.36 -8.50
CA GLU A 88 18.87 -3.72 -9.25
C GLU A 88 18.52 -4.51 -10.50
N VAL A 89 17.22 -4.67 -10.72
CA VAL A 89 16.68 -5.43 -11.85
C VAL A 89 16.39 -4.47 -12.99
N PRO A 90 16.86 -4.76 -14.23
CA PRO A 90 16.52 -3.94 -15.38
C PRO A 90 15.03 -4.09 -15.73
N TRP A 91 14.34 -2.98 -16.00
CA TRP A 91 12.91 -2.97 -16.34
C TRP A 91 12.56 -3.85 -17.54
N SER A 92 13.50 -4.10 -18.44
CA SER A 92 13.30 -4.99 -19.60
C SER A 92 13.01 -6.46 -19.25
N THR A 93 13.32 -6.89 -18.03
CA THR A 93 13.06 -8.25 -17.54
C THR A 93 11.85 -8.30 -16.58
N VAL A 94 11.18 -7.19 -16.40
CA VAL A 94 10.07 -7.02 -15.45
C VAL A 94 8.74 -7.03 -16.20
N TYR A 95 7.82 -7.88 -15.77
CA TYR A 95 6.45 -7.94 -16.25
C TYR A 95 5.51 -7.61 -15.10
N TYR A 96 4.51 -6.77 -15.32
CA TYR A 96 3.62 -6.31 -14.28
C TYR A 96 2.15 -6.32 -14.69
N TYR A 97 1.30 -6.47 -13.69
CA TYR A 97 -0.15 -6.33 -13.81
C TYR A 97 -0.67 -5.48 -12.65
N LYS A 98 -1.50 -4.47 -12.96
CA LYS A 98 -2.15 -3.60 -11.97
C LYS A 98 -3.62 -3.95 -11.85
N THR A 99 -4.12 -4.07 -10.64
CA THR A 99 -5.51 -4.38 -10.37
C THR A 99 -6.02 -3.67 -9.12
N THR A 100 -7.33 -3.44 -9.06
CA THR A 100 -8.04 -3.02 -7.84
C THR A 100 -8.63 -4.22 -7.10
N LEU A 101 -8.53 -5.42 -7.67
CA LEU A 101 -9.01 -6.64 -7.04
C LEU A 101 -8.02 -7.11 -5.98
N ILE A 102 -8.55 -7.65 -4.90
CA ILE A 102 -7.74 -8.23 -3.83
C ILE A 102 -7.15 -9.55 -4.34
N VAL A 103 -5.83 -9.61 -4.45
CA VAL A 103 -5.10 -10.84 -4.80
C VAL A 103 -4.65 -11.49 -3.50
N THR A 104 -5.35 -12.55 -3.09
CA THR A 104 -5.05 -13.30 -1.85
C THR A 104 -4.39 -14.65 -2.11
N ASP A 105 -4.54 -15.14 -3.33
CA ASP A 105 -4.07 -16.46 -3.71
C ASP A 105 -2.54 -16.51 -3.91
N ILE A 106 -2.01 -17.71 -3.88
CA ILE A 106 -0.59 -17.99 -4.16
C ILE A 106 -0.32 -17.66 -5.62
N LEU A 107 0.78 -16.95 -5.89
CA LEU A 107 1.22 -16.66 -7.25
C LEU A 107 1.76 -17.93 -7.92
N ASN A 108 1.35 -18.16 -9.15
CA ASN A 108 1.79 -19.30 -9.94
C ASN A 108 3.23 -19.13 -10.42
N CYS A 109 3.97 -20.22 -10.46
CA CYS A 109 5.32 -20.24 -10.98
C CYS A 109 5.31 -20.13 -12.52
N PRO A 110 6.09 -19.21 -13.11
CA PRO A 110 6.27 -19.13 -14.55
C PRO A 110 6.92 -20.38 -15.11
N ASN A 111 6.72 -20.67 -16.40
CA ASN A 111 7.25 -21.85 -17.05
C ASN A 111 8.74 -21.65 -17.45
N ALA A 112 9.58 -22.62 -17.17
CA ALA A 112 11.03 -22.57 -17.48
C ALA A 112 11.35 -22.48 -18.99
N SER A 113 10.43 -22.93 -19.86
CA SER A 113 10.61 -22.94 -21.30
C SER A 113 10.13 -21.68 -22.02
N GLY A 114 9.58 -20.73 -21.27
CA GLY A 114 9.00 -19.49 -21.78
C GLY A 114 7.54 -19.32 -21.35
N ASN A 115 7.13 -18.06 -21.23
CA ASN A 115 5.80 -17.68 -20.76
C ASN A 115 5.09 -16.81 -21.80
N ASP A 116 3.81 -17.05 -21.97
CA ASP A 116 2.96 -16.14 -22.71
C ASP A 116 2.39 -15.09 -21.74
N TRP A 117 3.13 -13.99 -21.60
CA TRP A 117 2.75 -12.89 -20.72
C TRP A 117 1.46 -12.17 -21.15
N SER A 118 1.01 -12.36 -22.37
CA SER A 118 -0.28 -11.83 -22.85
C SER A 118 -1.47 -12.59 -22.27
N ARG A 119 -1.25 -13.82 -21.78
CA ARG A 119 -2.28 -14.70 -21.20
C ARG A 119 -1.71 -15.54 -20.06
N PHE A 120 -1.06 -14.90 -19.13
CA PHE A 120 -0.45 -15.60 -18.00
C PHE A 120 -1.45 -15.86 -16.87
N GLU A 121 -1.52 -17.11 -16.41
CA GLU A 121 -2.30 -17.50 -15.24
C GLU A 121 -1.48 -17.24 -13.97
N TYR A 122 -1.65 -16.06 -13.37
CA TYR A 122 -0.85 -15.63 -12.22
C TYR A 122 -1.32 -16.20 -10.89
N THR A 123 -2.58 -16.58 -10.78
CA THR A 123 -3.14 -17.33 -9.65
C THR A 123 -4.08 -18.39 -10.20
N PRO A 124 -4.39 -19.47 -9.45
CA PRO A 124 -5.25 -20.53 -9.93
C PRO A 124 -6.60 -20.03 -10.47
N GLY A 125 -6.86 -20.27 -11.74
CA GLY A 125 -8.08 -19.86 -12.44
C GLY A 125 -8.12 -18.39 -12.90
N ASN A 126 -7.10 -17.58 -12.62
CA ASN A 126 -7.06 -16.17 -13.03
C ASN A 126 -5.96 -15.92 -14.06
N THR A 127 -6.38 -15.75 -15.30
CA THR A 127 -5.49 -15.43 -16.42
C THR A 127 -5.63 -13.97 -16.79
N THR A 128 -4.50 -13.28 -16.97
CA THR A 128 -4.49 -11.88 -17.38
C THR A 128 -3.27 -11.56 -18.25
N GLU A 129 -3.29 -10.39 -18.85
CA GLU A 129 -2.15 -9.85 -19.59
C GLU A 129 -1.19 -9.14 -18.63
N PHE A 130 0.07 -9.52 -18.70
CA PHE A 130 1.19 -8.84 -18.05
C PHE A 130 1.92 -7.99 -19.08
N ILE A 131 2.16 -6.75 -18.72
CA ILE A 131 2.84 -5.77 -19.56
C ILE A 131 4.32 -5.72 -19.18
N GLN A 132 5.22 -5.75 -20.16
CA GLN A 132 6.64 -5.55 -19.91
C GLN A 132 6.88 -4.10 -19.49
N ALA A 133 7.61 -3.93 -18.40
CA ALA A 133 8.00 -2.60 -17.95
C ALA A 133 9.10 -2.01 -18.85
N ASN A 134 9.05 -0.71 -19.05
CA ASN A 134 10.05 0.04 -19.80
C ASN A 134 10.53 1.30 -19.08
N ALA A 135 9.90 1.61 -17.95
CA ALA A 135 10.18 2.77 -17.10
C ALA A 135 9.58 2.51 -15.70
N ASP A 136 9.74 3.46 -14.82
CA ASP A 136 9.20 3.47 -13.47
C ASP A 136 7.69 3.17 -13.44
N LEU A 137 7.28 2.42 -12.43
CA LEU A 137 5.91 1.95 -12.30
C LEU A 137 5.12 2.83 -11.33
N SER A 138 4.14 3.57 -11.83
CA SER A 138 3.20 4.27 -10.95
C SER A 138 2.19 3.30 -10.36
N LEU A 139 1.96 3.36 -9.06
CA LEU A 139 0.98 2.57 -8.32
C LEU A 139 0.00 3.50 -7.61
N PRO A 140 -1.21 3.71 -8.19
CA PRO A 140 -2.23 4.55 -7.58
C PRO A 140 -2.68 4.02 -6.22
N SER A 141 -3.19 4.93 -5.37
CA SER A 141 -3.78 4.58 -4.09
C SER A 141 -4.90 3.54 -4.25
N GLY A 142 -4.89 2.50 -3.42
CA GLY A 142 -5.88 1.41 -3.44
C GLY A 142 -5.68 0.37 -4.55
N TYR A 143 -4.58 0.44 -5.31
CA TYR A 143 -4.25 -0.56 -6.32
C TYR A 143 -3.25 -1.58 -5.79
N SER A 144 -3.37 -2.80 -6.31
CA SER A 144 -2.39 -3.88 -6.17
C SER A 144 -1.57 -4.01 -7.45
N LEU A 145 -0.29 -4.21 -7.30
CA LEU A 145 0.67 -4.46 -8.37
C LEU A 145 1.27 -5.84 -8.19
N VAL A 146 1.11 -6.70 -9.18
CA VAL A 146 1.79 -7.99 -9.25
C VAL A 146 2.93 -7.87 -10.24
N ILE A 147 4.14 -8.20 -9.81
CA ILE A 147 5.36 -8.11 -10.62
C ILE A 147 5.96 -9.50 -10.74
N TYR A 148 6.37 -9.84 -11.94
CA TYR A 148 7.23 -10.97 -12.25
C TYR A 148 8.53 -10.47 -12.86
N VAL A 149 9.65 -11.09 -12.47
CA VAL A 149 10.98 -10.80 -12.98
C VAL A 149 11.53 -12.06 -13.61
N GLU A 150 11.96 -11.96 -14.85
CA GLU A 150 12.65 -13.03 -15.55
C GLU A 150 14.17 -12.92 -15.36
N GLN A 151 14.80 -14.03 -15.01
CA GLN A 151 16.24 -14.21 -14.89
C GLN A 151 16.97 -13.08 -14.12
N PRO A 152 16.59 -12.86 -12.84
CA PRO A 152 17.34 -11.93 -12.00
C PRO A 152 18.82 -12.37 -11.91
N ASP A 153 19.74 -11.45 -12.18
CA ASP A 153 21.16 -11.69 -12.38
C ASP A 153 21.89 -12.44 -11.26
N ASN A 154 21.40 -12.33 -10.04
CA ASN A 154 22.07 -12.88 -8.86
C ASN A 154 21.35 -14.08 -8.22
N ILE A 155 20.45 -14.72 -8.94
CA ILE A 155 19.75 -15.94 -8.53
C ILE A 155 20.21 -17.12 -9.39
N ARG A 156 20.79 -18.15 -8.76
CA ARG A 156 21.34 -19.35 -9.41
C ARG A 156 20.91 -20.63 -8.71
N LEU A 157 21.19 -21.76 -9.34
CA LEU A 157 20.91 -23.09 -8.77
C LEU A 157 21.54 -23.32 -7.39
N ASP A 158 22.70 -22.76 -7.14
CA ASP A 158 23.43 -22.88 -5.86
C ASP A 158 22.72 -22.11 -4.71
N ASP A 159 21.75 -21.25 -5.03
CA ASP A 159 20.97 -20.48 -4.06
C ASP A 159 19.72 -21.21 -3.55
N ILE A 160 19.47 -22.44 -3.97
CA ILE A 160 18.33 -23.25 -3.51
C ILE A 160 18.38 -23.42 -1.99
N GLY A 161 17.33 -22.96 -1.30
CA GLY A 161 17.23 -22.99 0.16
C GLY A 161 17.83 -21.78 0.87
N ALA A 162 18.44 -20.83 0.14
CA ALA A 162 18.86 -19.56 0.70
C ALA A 162 17.69 -18.57 0.84
N SER A 163 17.74 -17.74 1.89
CA SER A 163 16.79 -16.62 2.02
C SER A 163 17.22 -15.48 1.11
N VAL A 164 16.28 -14.98 0.30
CA VAL A 164 16.52 -13.87 -0.63
C VAL A 164 15.55 -12.73 -0.30
N SER A 165 16.07 -11.49 -0.27
CA SER A 165 15.25 -10.29 -0.08
C SER A 165 14.87 -9.69 -1.43
N ILE A 166 13.63 -9.23 -1.53
CA ILE A 166 13.15 -8.37 -2.61
C ILE A 166 12.79 -7.03 -1.98
N SER A 167 13.25 -5.93 -2.58
CA SER A 167 12.97 -4.56 -2.13
C SER A 167 12.61 -3.64 -3.30
N VAL A 168 11.82 -2.66 -2.99
CA VAL A 168 11.37 -1.60 -3.89
C VAL A 168 11.61 -0.24 -3.27
#